data_b751dec6943fdf0d5f3863c37eb97aa4
#
_entry.id   b751dec6943fdf0d5f3863c37eb97aa4
#
_cell.length_a   1.000
_cell.length_b   1.000
_cell.length_c   1.000
_cell.angle_alpha   90.00
_cell.angle_beta   90.00
_cell.angle_gamma   90.00
#
_symmetry.space_group_name_H-M   'P 1'
#
loop_
_entity.id
_entity.type
_entity.pdbx_description
1 polymer ?
#
loop_
_entity_poly.entity_id
_entity_poly.type
_entity_poly.pdbx_seq_one_letter_code
_entity_poly.pdbx_strand_id
1 'polypeptide(L)'
;MKKKTGYMAVVVVALISFLIISAGFIKTKVEQKNLEAKVGKNKTLTSTNGTDNLKQDRGKIVYSPMGDSLTEGYFATSSDKRFVEVYAKMLEDKLGYQVDVQGVAGYGGTSINGINGLEEIKSQNPDLITIEFGTNDADPANGSDIETFEANLDTMIQTVSTIGNKKPKIILVTTWNQGDKAIPFDKAIKEAGKKYDLPVADISNIWKDSSTKGPEGVQTFKGLSDNWHPNDEGMQRIAEKIYDVSENTLK
;
A
#
# COMPACT_ATOMS: atom_id res chain seq x y z
N MET A 1 -25.77 43.51 -36.93
CA MET A 1 -24.69 44.03 -36.06
C MET A 1 -24.56 43.37 -34.67
N LYS A 2 -25.48 42.52 -34.19
CA LYS A 2 -25.42 41.93 -32.83
C LYS A 2 -24.48 40.70 -32.66
N LYS A 3 -24.03 40.02 -33.73
CA LYS A 3 -23.16 38.83 -33.62
C LYS A 3 -21.67 39.13 -33.37
N LYS A 4 -21.17 40.32 -33.74
CA LYS A 4 -19.76 40.68 -33.53
C LYS A 4 -19.42 41.05 -32.10
N THR A 5 -20.38 41.58 -31.34
CA THR A 5 -20.18 42.00 -29.94
C THR A 5 -20.02 40.81 -28.98
N GLY A 6 -20.76 39.70 -29.23
CA GLY A 6 -20.64 38.46 -28.44
C GLY A 6 -19.30 37.76 -28.59
N TYR A 7 -18.73 37.71 -29.79
CA TYR A 7 -17.43 37.10 -30.05
C TYR A 7 -16.28 37.84 -29.39
N MET A 8 -16.36 39.17 -29.37
CA MET A 8 -15.34 40.01 -28.72
C MET A 8 -15.33 39.87 -27.21
N ALA A 9 -16.49 39.69 -26.58
CA ALA A 9 -16.63 39.45 -25.14
C ALA A 9 -16.03 38.09 -24.74
N VAL A 10 -16.25 37.02 -25.50
CA VAL A 10 -15.72 35.69 -25.27
C VAL A 10 -14.18 35.66 -25.38
N VAL A 11 -13.64 36.36 -26.40
CA VAL A 11 -12.16 36.45 -26.57
C VAL A 11 -11.50 37.23 -25.44
N VAL A 12 -12.11 38.30 -24.96
CA VAL A 12 -11.60 39.09 -23.83
C VAL A 12 -11.60 38.27 -22.54
N VAL A 13 -12.68 37.50 -22.25
CA VAL A 13 -12.72 36.61 -21.07
C VAL A 13 -11.67 35.51 -21.16
N ALA A 14 -11.48 34.92 -22.34
CA ALA A 14 -10.45 33.89 -22.52
C ALA A 14 -9.03 34.43 -22.33
N LEU A 15 -8.74 35.65 -22.78
CA LEU A 15 -7.44 36.31 -22.59
C LEU A 15 -7.19 36.68 -21.11
N ILE A 16 -8.21 37.15 -20.40
CA ILE A 16 -8.11 37.47 -18.95
C ILE A 16 -7.87 36.16 -18.15
N SER A 17 -8.59 35.08 -18.47
CA SER A 17 -8.39 33.79 -17.83
C SER A 17 -6.97 33.24 -18.05
N PHE A 18 -6.44 33.38 -19.25
CA PHE A 18 -5.06 32.97 -19.57
C PHE A 18 -4.00 33.80 -18.84
N LEU A 19 -4.23 35.09 -18.67
CA LEU A 19 -3.34 35.98 -17.89
C LEU A 19 -3.36 35.67 -16.40
N ILE A 20 -4.51 35.31 -15.83
CA ILE A 20 -4.61 34.91 -14.41
C ILE A 20 -3.92 33.58 -14.16
N ILE A 21 -4.08 32.60 -15.06
CA ILE A 21 -3.42 31.28 -14.95
C ILE A 21 -1.90 31.42 -15.09
N SER A 22 -1.43 32.24 -16.06
CA SER A 22 0.02 32.45 -16.24
C SER A 22 0.65 33.22 -15.10
N ALA A 23 -0.04 34.21 -14.50
CA ALA A 23 0.42 34.93 -13.32
C ALA A 23 0.47 34.00 -12.06
N GLY A 24 -0.49 33.07 -11.92
CA GLY A 24 -0.48 32.03 -10.89
C GLY A 24 0.73 31.10 -11.01
N PHE A 25 1.05 30.64 -12.22
CA PHE A 25 2.22 29.79 -12.47
C PHE A 25 3.56 30.49 -12.20
N ILE A 26 3.67 31.78 -12.51
CA ILE A 26 4.88 32.56 -12.25
C ILE A 26 5.05 32.75 -10.74
N LYS A 27 3.97 33.03 -10.00
CA LYS A 27 4.02 33.21 -8.55
C LYS A 27 4.45 31.93 -7.82
N THR A 28 3.91 30.77 -8.19
CA THR A 28 4.31 29.46 -7.62
C THR A 28 5.77 29.12 -7.90
N LYS A 29 6.28 29.38 -9.11
CA LYS A 29 7.71 29.18 -9.43
C LYS A 29 8.64 30.11 -8.64
N VAL A 30 8.25 31.34 -8.40
CA VAL A 30 9.04 32.31 -7.60
C VAL A 30 9.04 31.93 -6.12
N GLU A 31 7.90 31.47 -5.56
CA GLU A 31 7.83 31.00 -4.19
C GLU A 31 8.64 29.70 -3.98
N GLN A 32 8.59 28.76 -4.94
CA GLN A 32 9.39 27.54 -4.90
C GLN A 32 10.90 27.84 -4.94
N LYS A 33 11.34 28.76 -5.81
CA LYS A 33 12.73 29.19 -5.88
C LYS A 33 13.21 29.94 -4.63
N ASN A 34 12.31 30.67 -3.97
CA ASN A 34 12.61 31.36 -2.71
C ASN A 34 12.64 30.38 -1.52
N LEU A 35 11.86 29.29 -1.53
CA LEU A 35 11.96 28.20 -0.56
C LEU A 35 13.30 27.46 -0.70
N GLU A 36 13.69 27.09 -1.93
CA GLU A 36 14.97 26.43 -2.20
C GLU A 36 16.17 27.29 -1.80
N ALA A 37 16.10 28.61 -2.04
CA ALA A 37 17.14 29.55 -1.62
C ALA A 37 17.21 29.74 -0.09
N LYS A 38 16.08 29.59 0.63
CA LYS A 38 16.05 29.63 2.11
C LYS A 38 16.57 28.31 2.70
N VAL A 39 16.27 27.17 2.10
CA VAL A 39 16.79 25.85 2.52
C VAL A 39 18.31 25.78 2.30
N GLY A 40 18.82 26.35 1.19
CA GLY A 40 20.26 26.37 0.89
C GLY A 40 21.08 27.27 1.82
N LYS A 41 20.48 28.33 2.42
CA LYS A 41 21.20 29.27 3.34
C LYS A 41 21.24 28.80 4.79
N ASN A 42 20.41 27.83 5.19
CA ASN A 42 20.43 27.30 6.58
C ASN A 42 21.37 26.10 6.77
N LYS A 43 22.19 25.77 5.78
CA LYS A 43 23.12 24.61 5.84
C LYS A 43 24.54 24.98 6.33
N THR A 44 24.73 26.18 6.88
CA THR A 44 26.04 26.52 7.49
C THR A 44 25.79 27.12 8.86
N LEU A 45 26.37 26.47 9.87
CA LEU A 45 26.44 26.78 11.30
C LEU A 45 25.29 26.28 12.19
N THR A 46 25.44 25.04 12.67
CA THR A 46 25.60 24.77 14.11
C THR A 46 26.09 23.34 14.30
N SER A 47 27.37 23.21 14.59
CA SER A 47 27.92 22.03 15.25
C SER A 47 27.42 22.05 16.70
N THR A 48 26.43 21.24 17.01
CA THR A 48 26.10 20.83 18.37
C THR A 48 26.05 19.32 18.40
N ASN A 49 26.87 18.75 19.27
CA ASN A 49 26.94 17.32 19.57
C ASN A 49 25.54 16.77 19.95
N GLY A 50 24.85 16.26 18.98
CA GLY A 50 23.72 15.36 19.13
C GLY A 50 24.06 14.15 18.27
N THR A 51 24.03 12.96 18.85
CA THR A 51 24.10 11.71 18.10
C THR A 51 22.87 11.61 17.19
N ASP A 52 22.87 12.36 16.09
CA ASP A 52 22.01 12.07 14.94
C ASP A 52 22.49 10.73 14.40
N ASN A 53 21.76 9.68 14.73
CA ASN A 53 21.82 8.43 13.98
C ASN A 53 21.45 8.80 12.53
N LEU A 54 22.43 9.10 11.71
CA LEU A 54 22.27 9.23 10.28
C LEU A 54 21.66 7.89 9.83
N LYS A 55 20.38 7.90 9.45
CA LYS A 55 19.73 6.73 8.86
C LYS A 55 20.63 6.29 7.72
N GLN A 56 21.09 5.04 7.76
CA GLN A 56 21.89 4.45 6.69
C GLN A 56 20.99 4.42 5.45
N ASP A 57 21.40 5.10 4.37
CA ASP A 57 20.73 4.97 3.08
C ASP A 57 20.95 3.52 2.58
N ARG A 58 19.88 2.75 2.53
CA ARG A 58 19.89 1.35 2.08
C ARG A 58 19.52 1.18 0.61
N GLY A 59 19.30 2.30 -0.09
CA GLY A 59 18.91 2.30 -1.49
C GLY A 59 17.41 2.05 -1.73
N LYS A 60 17.08 1.90 -3.00
CA LYS A 60 15.69 1.73 -3.46
C LYS A 60 15.30 0.25 -3.53
N ILE A 61 14.07 -0.06 -3.07
CA ILE A 61 13.44 -1.37 -3.22
C ILE A 61 12.07 -1.23 -3.88
N VAL A 62 11.68 -2.25 -4.64
CA VAL A 62 10.33 -2.42 -5.19
C VAL A 62 9.54 -3.31 -4.25
N TYR A 63 8.48 -2.78 -3.68
CA TYR A 63 7.52 -3.52 -2.86
C TYR A 63 6.26 -3.80 -3.68
N SER A 64 5.96 -5.09 -3.90
CA SER A 64 4.84 -5.55 -4.70
C SER A 64 3.84 -6.34 -3.84
N PRO A 65 2.91 -5.68 -3.13
CA PRO A 65 1.84 -6.36 -2.40
C PRO A 65 0.89 -7.08 -3.36
N MET A 66 0.48 -8.30 -2.98
CA MET A 66 -0.53 -9.10 -3.64
C MET A 66 -1.68 -9.33 -2.65
N GLY A 67 -2.92 -9.01 -3.03
CA GLY A 67 -4.03 -9.22 -2.12
C GLY A 67 -5.39 -8.75 -2.62
N ASP A 68 -6.31 -8.65 -1.68
CA ASP A 68 -7.70 -8.31 -1.94
C ASP A 68 -8.03 -6.82 -1.65
N SER A 69 -9.24 -6.54 -1.20
CA SER A 69 -9.70 -5.20 -0.84
C SER A 69 -8.89 -4.57 0.31
N LEU A 70 -8.31 -5.37 1.20
CA LEU A 70 -7.47 -4.86 2.29
C LEU A 70 -6.16 -4.29 1.70
N THR A 71 -5.51 -5.04 0.83
CA THR A 71 -4.30 -4.60 0.10
C THR A 71 -4.60 -3.40 -0.80
N GLU A 72 -5.77 -3.35 -1.44
CA GLU A 72 -6.22 -2.19 -2.21
C GLU A 72 -6.51 -0.96 -1.33
N GLY A 73 -6.77 -1.18 -0.04
CA GLY A 73 -6.97 -0.13 0.96
C GLY A 73 -8.41 0.31 1.18
N TYR A 74 -9.39 -0.59 1.04
CA TYR A 74 -10.79 -0.37 1.45
C TYR A 74 -10.88 -0.47 2.98
N PHE A 75 -11.33 0.45 3.78
CA PHE A 75 -11.70 1.85 3.52
C PHE A 75 -10.79 2.78 4.31
N ALA A 76 -9.54 2.84 3.94
CA ALA A 76 -8.66 3.89 4.45
C ALA A 76 -9.21 5.27 4.05
N THR A 77 -9.03 6.28 4.90
CA THR A 77 -9.55 7.62 4.61
C THR A 77 -8.84 8.29 3.44
N SER A 78 -7.57 7.93 3.19
CA SER A 78 -6.75 8.39 2.07
C SER A 78 -5.78 7.30 1.61
N SER A 79 -5.21 7.44 0.42
CA SER A 79 -4.32 6.43 -0.16
C SER A 79 -3.06 6.17 0.69
N ASP A 80 -2.51 7.17 1.34
CA ASP A 80 -1.35 7.08 2.23
C ASP A 80 -1.65 6.37 3.57
N LYS A 81 -2.94 6.13 3.86
CA LYS A 81 -3.39 5.38 5.04
C LYS A 81 -3.62 3.89 4.78
N ARG A 82 -3.49 3.43 3.54
CA ARG A 82 -3.51 1.99 3.24
C ARG A 82 -2.38 1.29 3.97
N PHE A 83 -2.59 0.09 4.46
CA PHE A 83 -1.52 -0.62 5.18
C PHE A 83 -0.24 -0.79 4.34
N VAL A 84 -0.36 -0.92 3.03
CA VAL A 84 0.80 -1.05 2.12
C VAL A 84 1.66 0.21 2.11
N GLU A 85 1.06 1.39 2.12
CA GLU A 85 1.77 2.67 2.17
C GLU A 85 2.33 2.95 3.57
N VAL A 86 1.55 2.63 4.61
CA VAL A 86 1.99 2.77 6.01
C VAL A 86 3.21 1.87 6.24
N TYR A 87 3.18 0.62 5.76
CA TYR A 87 4.30 -0.31 5.87
C TYR A 87 5.53 0.18 5.08
N ALA A 88 5.33 0.64 3.84
CA ALA A 88 6.40 1.25 3.05
C ALA A 88 7.04 2.43 3.78
N LYS A 89 6.22 3.32 4.36
CA LYS A 89 6.69 4.44 5.18
C LYS A 89 7.48 3.98 6.41
N MET A 90 7.09 2.88 7.07
CA MET A 90 7.86 2.32 8.18
C MET A 90 9.23 1.82 7.72
N LEU A 91 9.34 1.20 6.54
CA LEU A 91 10.63 0.78 5.97
C LEU A 91 11.52 1.98 5.65
N GLU A 92 10.95 3.06 5.12
CA GLU A 92 11.67 4.30 4.88
C GLU A 92 12.15 4.95 6.19
N ASP A 93 11.23 5.09 7.15
CA ASP A 93 11.51 5.82 8.38
C ASP A 93 12.40 5.07 9.36
N LYS A 94 12.26 3.77 9.46
CA LYS A 94 12.97 2.95 10.45
C LYS A 94 14.21 2.27 9.88
N LEU A 95 14.18 1.87 8.60
CA LEU A 95 15.29 1.11 7.99
C LEU A 95 16.11 1.90 6.97
N GLY A 96 15.62 3.04 6.46
CA GLY A 96 16.35 3.90 5.53
C GLY A 96 16.26 3.47 4.07
N TYR A 97 15.28 2.66 3.70
CA TYR A 97 14.98 2.36 2.31
C TYR A 97 14.27 3.53 1.62
N GLN A 98 14.33 3.56 0.28
CA GLN A 98 13.39 4.28 -0.57
C GLN A 98 12.46 3.21 -1.17
N VAL A 99 11.15 3.28 -0.91
CA VAL A 99 10.22 2.22 -1.27
C VAL A 99 9.34 2.65 -2.44
N ASP A 100 9.39 1.85 -3.52
CA ASP A 100 8.51 1.99 -4.68
C ASP A 100 7.38 0.95 -4.55
N VAL A 101 6.18 1.39 -4.17
CA VAL A 101 5.02 0.52 -3.99
C VAL A 101 4.34 0.29 -5.33
N GLN A 102 4.25 -0.97 -5.75
CA GLN A 102 3.55 -1.43 -6.95
C GLN A 102 2.47 -2.45 -6.56
N GLY A 103 2.46 -3.64 -7.12
CA GLY A 103 1.63 -4.75 -6.68
C GLY A 103 0.36 -4.97 -7.48
N VAL A 104 -0.43 -5.96 -7.03
CA VAL A 104 -1.72 -6.35 -7.63
C VAL A 104 -2.73 -6.58 -6.52
N ALA A 105 -3.83 -5.83 -6.54
CA ALA A 105 -4.89 -5.95 -5.55
C ALA A 105 -6.26 -5.65 -6.17
N GLY A 106 -7.32 -6.19 -5.57
CA GLY A 106 -8.67 -5.90 -6.05
C GLY A 106 -9.76 -6.30 -5.08
N TYR A 107 -10.86 -5.53 -5.08
CA TYR A 107 -12.03 -5.77 -4.27
C TYR A 107 -12.60 -7.18 -4.50
N GLY A 108 -12.86 -7.90 -3.41
CA GLY A 108 -13.39 -9.28 -3.48
C GLY A 108 -12.40 -10.31 -4.02
N GLY A 109 -11.11 -9.96 -4.16
CA GLY A 109 -10.09 -10.83 -4.69
C GLY A 109 -9.89 -12.09 -3.85
N THR A 110 -9.81 -13.25 -4.53
CA THR A 110 -9.48 -14.55 -3.96
C THR A 110 -8.09 -14.98 -4.40
N SER A 111 -7.59 -16.10 -3.90
CA SER A 111 -6.30 -16.68 -4.30
C SER A 111 -6.16 -16.89 -5.81
N ILE A 112 -7.28 -17.12 -6.54
CA ILE A 112 -7.26 -17.22 -8.00
C ILE A 112 -6.91 -15.89 -8.67
N ASN A 113 -7.28 -14.76 -8.06
CA ASN A 113 -6.87 -13.44 -8.55
C ASN A 113 -5.37 -13.24 -8.34
N GLY A 114 -4.81 -13.77 -7.25
CA GLY A 114 -3.37 -13.82 -7.04
C GLY A 114 -2.63 -14.58 -8.13
N ILE A 115 -3.14 -15.77 -8.51
CA ILE A 115 -2.60 -16.55 -9.65
C ILE A 115 -2.63 -15.74 -10.95
N ASN A 116 -3.77 -15.10 -11.25
CA ASN A 116 -3.94 -14.30 -12.47
C ASN A 116 -3.03 -13.07 -12.50
N GLY A 117 -2.63 -12.54 -11.35
CA GLY A 117 -1.75 -11.38 -11.20
C GLY A 117 -0.26 -11.70 -11.29
N LEU A 118 0.16 -12.97 -11.34
CA LEU A 118 1.57 -13.38 -11.25
C LEU A 118 2.45 -12.79 -12.35
N GLU A 119 1.96 -12.68 -13.58
CA GLU A 119 2.74 -12.10 -14.69
C GLU A 119 2.99 -10.60 -14.48
N GLU A 120 2.00 -9.88 -13.91
CA GLU A 120 2.18 -8.48 -13.55
C GLU A 120 3.21 -8.32 -12.43
N ILE A 121 3.13 -9.13 -11.37
CA ILE A 121 4.13 -9.16 -10.29
C ILE A 121 5.53 -9.44 -10.84
N LYS A 122 5.68 -10.41 -11.73
CA LYS A 122 6.98 -10.70 -12.38
C LYS A 122 7.54 -9.49 -13.12
N SER A 123 6.68 -8.76 -13.84
CA SER A 123 7.09 -7.57 -14.61
C SER A 123 7.60 -6.42 -13.74
N GLN A 124 7.14 -6.34 -12.48
CA GLN A 124 7.55 -5.33 -11.50
C GLN A 124 8.95 -5.59 -10.94
N ASN A 125 9.49 -6.82 -11.09
CA ASN A 125 10.80 -7.25 -10.59
C ASN A 125 11.02 -6.89 -9.10
N PRO A 126 10.18 -7.38 -8.18
CA PRO A 126 10.12 -6.96 -6.78
C PRO A 126 11.34 -7.38 -5.97
N ASP A 127 11.64 -6.60 -4.95
CA ASP A 127 12.58 -6.93 -3.86
C ASP A 127 11.84 -7.47 -2.63
N LEU A 128 10.57 -7.07 -2.47
CA LEU A 128 9.71 -7.41 -1.34
C LEU A 128 8.28 -7.66 -1.81
N ILE A 129 7.66 -8.72 -1.29
CA ILE A 129 6.29 -9.12 -1.62
C ILE A 129 5.54 -9.42 -0.32
N THR A 130 4.31 -8.92 -0.18
CA THR A 130 3.33 -9.46 0.77
C THR A 130 2.28 -10.25 0.00
N ILE A 131 1.84 -11.41 0.52
CA ILE A 131 0.75 -12.21 -0.03
C ILE A 131 -0.38 -12.20 1.01
N GLU A 132 -1.48 -11.53 0.68
CA GLU A 132 -2.64 -11.31 1.55
C GLU A 132 -3.90 -11.76 0.81
N PHE A 133 -4.20 -13.06 0.85
CA PHE A 133 -5.41 -13.70 0.35
C PHE A 133 -5.96 -14.68 1.39
N GLY A 134 -7.17 -15.17 1.18
CA GLY A 134 -7.83 -16.11 2.05
C GLY A 134 -9.08 -15.55 2.71
N THR A 135 -9.17 -14.23 2.86
CA THR A 135 -10.33 -13.55 3.43
C THR A 135 -11.59 -13.82 2.61
N ASN A 136 -11.52 -13.59 1.30
CA ASN A 136 -12.62 -13.87 0.37
C ASN A 136 -12.69 -15.35 -0.03
N ASP A 137 -11.58 -16.08 -0.01
CA ASP A 137 -11.57 -17.54 -0.21
C ASP A 137 -12.40 -18.25 0.87
N ALA A 138 -12.41 -17.75 2.10
CA ALA A 138 -13.19 -18.27 3.20
C ALA A 138 -14.71 -17.97 3.12
N ASP A 139 -15.16 -17.17 2.13
CA ASP A 139 -16.58 -16.90 1.91
C ASP A 139 -17.26 -18.12 1.23
N PRO A 140 -18.23 -18.77 1.89
CA PRO A 140 -18.88 -19.96 1.30
C PRO A 140 -19.66 -19.70 0.03
N ALA A 141 -20.01 -18.43 -0.25
CA ALA A 141 -20.80 -18.08 -1.41
C ALA A 141 -19.95 -17.84 -2.67
N ASN A 142 -18.74 -17.29 -2.49
CA ASN A 142 -17.93 -16.81 -3.61
C ASN A 142 -16.46 -17.23 -3.51
N GLY A 143 -16.08 -17.90 -2.42
CA GLY A 143 -14.71 -18.31 -2.15
C GLY A 143 -14.30 -19.61 -2.84
N SER A 144 -13.21 -20.18 -2.39
CA SER A 144 -12.68 -21.48 -2.84
C SER A 144 -12.70 -22.50 -1.70
N ASP A 145 -12.65 -23.79 -2.05
CA ASP A 145 -12.35 -24.80 -1.04
C ASP A 145 -10.90 -24.66 -0.55
N ILE A 146 -10.62 -25.27 0.60
CA ILE A 146 -9.32 -25.15 1.25
C ILE A 146 -8.19 -25.78 0.41
N GLU A 147 -8.45 -26.87 -0.28
CA GLU A 147 -7.48 -27.56 -1.12
C GLU A 147 -7.07 -26.70 -2.33
N THR A 148 -8.03 -26.01 -2.94
CA THR A 148 -7.78 -25.05 -4.03
C THR A 148 -6.97 -23.85 -3.51
N PHE A 149 -7.34 -23.32 -2.35
CA PHE A 149 -6.58 -22.21 -1.73
C PHE A 149 -5.13 -22.60 -1.44
N GLU A 150 -4.89 -23.76 -0.83
CA GLU A 150 -3.54 -24.26 -0.53
C GLU A 150 -2.70 -24.42 -1.81
N ALA A 151 -3.29 -25.01 -2.86
CA ALA A 151 -2.61 -25.17 -4.16
C ALA A 151 -2.25 -23.81 -4.80
N ASN A 152 -3.17 -22.84 -4.74
CA ASN A 152 -2.94 -21.51 -5.25
C ASN A 152 -1.85 -20.78 -4.45
N LEU A 153 -1.89 -20.85 -3.11
CA LEU A 153 -0.89 -20.26 -2.23
C LEU A 153 0.50 -20.84 -2.50
N ASP A 154 0.61 -22.16 -2.60
CA ASP A 154 1.86 -22.85 -2.96
C ASP A 154 2.38 -22.38 -4.32
N THR A 155 1.50 -22.29 -5.32
CA THR A 155 1.86 -21.82 -6.67
C THR A 155 2.35 -20.38 -6.67
N MET A 156 1.67 -19.48 -5.95
CA MET A 156 2.10 -18.09 -5.78
C MET A 156 3.49 -18.02 -5.16
N ILE A 157 3.70 -18.68 -4.01
CA ILE A 157 4.98 -18.66 -3.28
C ILE A 157 6.11 -19.19 -4.18
N GLN A 158 5.94 -20.34 -4.81
CA GLN A 158 6.96 -20.93 -5.68
C GLN A 158 7.30 -20.03 -6.86
N THR A 159 6.27 -19.46 -7.48
CA THR A 159 6.45 -18.59 -8.65
C THR A 159 7.21 -17.32 -8.28
N VAL A 160 6.76 -16.62 -7.21
CA VAL A 160 7.39 -15.35 -6.84
C VAL A 160 8.78 -15.53 -6.21
N SER A 161 9.07 -16.68 -5.59
CA SER A 161 10.40 -16.99 -5.05
C SER A 161 11.51 -17.06 -6.10
N THR A 162 11.14 -17.19 -7.37
CA THR A 162 12.08 -17.34 -8.50
C THR A 162 12.11 -16.15 -9.44
N ILE A 163 11.48 -15.02 -9.07
CA ILE A 163 11.44 -13.83 -9.92
C ILE A 163 12.84 -13.23 -10.05
N GLY A 164 13.31 -13.13 -11.29
CA GLY A 164 14.58 -12.52 -11.63
C GLY A 164 15.78 -13.17 -10.93
N ASN A 165 16.82 -12.39 -10.73
CA ASN A 165 18.04 -12.84 -10.02
C ASN A 165 18.02 -12.46 -8.52
N LYS A 166 16.97 -11.79 -8.04
CA LYS A 166 16.96 -11.12 -6.73
C LYS A 166 16.48 -11.98 -5.57
N LYS A 167 15.67 -13.01 -5.79
CA LYS A 167 14.96 -13.76 -4.76
C LYS A 167 14.24 -12.81 -3.78
N PRO A 168 13.08 -12.28 -4.13
CA PRO A 168 12.37 -11.31 -3.31
C PRO A 168 12.10 -11.86 -1.91
N LYS A 169 12.09 -10.99 -0.90
CA LYS A 169 11.59 -11.33 0.43
C LYS A 169 10.08 -11.45 0.37
N ILE A 170 9.54 -12.53 0.92
CA ILE A 170 8.10 -12.82 0.90
C ILE A 170 7.60 -12.83 2.34
N ILE A 171 6.46 -12.19 2.58
CA ILE A 171 5.75 -12.16 3.86
C ILE A 171 4.33 -12.62 3.57
N LEU A 172 3.87 -13.62 4.33
CA LEU A 172 2.48 -14.07 4.27
C LEU A 172 1.66 -13.30 5.30
N VAL A 173 0.41 -12.98 4.96
CA VAL A 173 -0.52 -12.29 5.85
C VAL A 173 -1.75 -13.18 6.03
N THR A 174 -2.18 -13.42 7.29
CA THR A 174 -3.39 -14.19 7.57
C THR A 174 -4.66 -13.40 7.19
N THR A 175 -5.82 -14.05 7.24
CA THR A 175 -7.09 -13.46 6.85
C THR A 175 -7.53 -12.32 7.76
N TRP A 176 -8.32 -11.39 7.23
CA TRP A 176 -9.16 -10.46 7.98
C TRP A 176 -10.40 -11.20 8.44
N ASN A 177 -10.35 -11.74 9.61
CA ASN A 177 -11.09 -12.87 10.13
C ASN A 177 -12.61 -12.82 9.92
N GLN A 178 -13.14 -13.83 9.23
CA GLN A 178 -14.58 -14.06 9.09
C GLN A 178 -15.15 -15.10 10.09
N GLY A 179 -14.52 -15.22 11.25
CA GLY A 179 -14.90 -16.20 12.26
C GLY A 179 -14.40 -17.61 11.94
N ASP A 180 -15.14 -18.63 12.32
CA ASP A 180 -14.71 -20.05 12.23
C ASP A 180 -14.36 -20.49 10.81
N LYS A 181 -14.95 -19.88 9.81
CA LYS A 181 -14.72 -20.19 8.39
C LYS A 181 -13.30 -19.83 7.92
N ALA A 182 -12.70 -18.79 8.53
CA ALA A 182 -11.35 -18.36 8.21
C ALA A 182 -10.25 -19.24 8.86
N ILE A 183 -10.59 -20.00 9.91
CA ILE A 183 -9.62 -20.81 10.67
C ILE A 183 -8.82 -21.78 9.78
N PRO A 184 -9.42 -22.54 8.87
CA PRO A 184 -8.67 -23.43 7.98
C PRO A 184 -7.67 -22.65 7.09
N PHE A 185 -8.07 -21.48 6.58
CA PHE A 185 -7.24 -20.65 5.72
C PHE A 185 -6.07 -20.03 6.48
N ASP A 186 -6.30 -19.51 7.69
CA ASP A 186 -5.24 -19.04 8.57
C ASP A 186 -4.24 -20.16 8.91
N LYS A 187 -4.75 -21.38 9.12
CA LYS A 187 -3.89 -22.54 9.35
C LYS A 187 -3.03 -22.85 8.13
N ALA A 188 -3.61 -22.91 6.93
CA ALA A 188 -2.91 -23.14 5.69
C ALA A 188 -1.80 -22.09 5.43
N ILE A 189 -2.09 -20.80 5.68
CA ILE A 189 -1.10 -19.72 5.56
C ILE A 189 0.06 -19.93 6.54
N LYS A 190 -0.23 -20.29 7.79
CA LYS A 190 0.81 -20.56 8.81
C LYS A 190 1.63 -21.80 8.49
N GLU A 191 1.03 -22.83 7.93
CA GLU A 191 1.70 -24.05 7.49
C GLU A 191 2.58 -23.79 6.26
N ALA A 192 2.11 -23.00 5.30
CA ALA A 192 2.93 -22.52 4.18
C ALA A 192 4.14 -21.70 4.68
N GLY A 193 3.95 -20.81 5.65
CA GLY A 193 5.03 -20.07 6.28
C GLY A 193 6.13 -21.00 6.85
N LYS A 194 5.72 -22.06 7.56
CA LYS A 194 6.66 -23.08 8.07
C LYS A 194 7.32 -23.88 6.95
N LYS A 195 6.55 -24.29 5.94
CA LYS A 195 7.03 -25.11 4.81
C LYS A 195 8.11 -24.38 3.99
N TYR A 196 7.97 -23.09 3.79
CA TYR A 196 8.83 -22.27 2.95
C TYR A 196 9.80 -21.37 3.74
N ASP A 197 9.82 -21.48 5.07
CA ASP A 197 10.61 -20.62 5.98
C ASP A 197 10.35 -19.12 5.73
N LEU A 198 9.06 -18.76 5.69
CA LEU A 198 8.59 -17.39 5.44
C LEU A 198 7.96 -16.78 6.70
N PRO A 199 8.20 -15.49 6.97
CA PRO A 199 7.49 -14.79 8.04
C PRO A 199 6.00 -14.70 7.75
N VAL A 200 5.18 -14.85 8.80
CA VAL A 200 3.72 -14.76 8.74
C VAL A 200 3.24 -13.65 9.67
N ALA A 201 2.62 -12.63 9.11
CA ALA A 201 1.92 -11.60 9.85
C ALA A 201 0.50 -12.09 10.21
N ASP A 202 0.31 -12.47 11.47
CA ASP A 202 -1.00 -12.92 11.95
C ASP A 202 -1.87 -11.72 12.35
N ILE A 203 -2.79 -11.34 11.48
CA ILE A 203 -3.72 -10.22 11.67
C ILE A 203 -5.10 -10.65 12.21
N SER A 204 -5.33 -11.94 12.40
CA SER A 204 -6.64 -12.51 12.80
C SER A 204 -7.21 -11.95 14.10
N ASN A 205 -6.36 -11.45 15.00
CA ASN A 205 -6.80 -10.82 16.25
C ASN A 205 -7.09 -9.32 16.13
N ILE A 206 -6.58 -8.65 15.09
CA ILE A 206 -6.81 -7.21 14.85
C ILE A 206 -8.30 -7.00 14.58
N TRP A 207 -8.90 -7.82 13.73
CA TRP A 207 -10.33 -7.75 13.41
C TRP A 207 -11.26 -7.84 14.61
N LYS A 208 -10.88 -8.52 15.69
CA LYS A 208 -11.69 -8.68 16.91
C LYS A 208 -11.87 -7.37 17.67
N ASP A 209 -10.96 -6.42 17.52
CA ASP A 209 -11.07 -5.10 18.09
C ASP A 209 -12.01 -4.22 17.25
N SER A 210 -13.14 -3.82 17.82
CA SER A 210 -14.12 -2.99 17.10
C SER A 210 -13.60 -1.61 16.70
N SER A 211 -12.53 -1.11 17.31
CA SER A 211 -11.91 0.16 16.96
C SER A 211 -11.16 0.13 15.64
N THR A 212 -10.86 -1.06 15.11
CA THR A 212 -10.04 -1.24 13.89
C THR A 212 -10.85 -1.28 12.59
N LYS A 213 -12.17 -1.16 12.66
CA LYS A 213 -13.09 -1.20 11.51
C LYS A 213 -14.22 -0.19 11.69
N GLY A 214 -14.89 0.15 10.57
CA GLY A 214 -15.95 1.14 10.60
C GLY A 214 -15.47 2.55 11.02
N PRO A 215 -16.39 3.44 11.39
CA PRO A 215 -17.84 3.27 11.27
C PRO A 215 -18.31 3.26 9.82
N GLU A 216 -19.53 2.73 9.58
CA GLU A 216 -20.19 2.77 8.27
C GLU A 216 -20.53 4.20 7.86
N GLY A 217 -20.46 4.48 6.54
CA GLY A 217 -20.94 5.73 5.95
C GLY A 217 -19.95 6.90 6.02
N VAL A 218 -18.70 6.66 6.43
CA VAL A 218 -17.65 7.69 6.36
C VAL A 218 -17.11 7.77 4.93
N GLN A 219 -16.99 8.98 4.38
CA GLN A 219 -16.37 9.16 3.07
C GLN A 219 -14.88 8.85 3.11
N THR A 220 -14.45 7.90 2.27
CA THR A 220 -13.07 7.50 2.07
C THR A 220 -12.64 7.71 0.61
N PHE A 221 -11.37 7.44 0.29
CA PHE A 221 -10.91 7.60 -1.09
C PHE A 221 -11.47 6.52 -2.05
N LYS A 222 -11.99 5.42 -1.52
CA LYS A 222 -12.62 4.32 -2.30
C LYS A 222 -14.16 4.31 -2.21
N GLY A 223 -14.77 5.30 -1.58
CA GLY A 223 -16.21 5.38 -1.39
C GLY A 223 -16.62 5.44 0.08
N LEU A 224 -17.89 5.15 0.36
CA LEU A 224 -18.40 5.14 1.74
C LEU A 224 -17.93 3.87 2.46
N SER A 225 -17.40 4.03 3.67
CA SER A 225 -16.95 2.93 4.53
C SER A 225 -18.11 2.03 4.95
N ASP A 226 -17.77 0.80 5.28
CA ASP A 226 -18.65 -0.17 5.94
C ASP A 226 -18.20 -0.44 7.39
N ASN A 227 -18.88 -1.38 8.08
CA ASN A 227 -18.54 -1.82 9.43
C ASN A 227 -17.58 -3.02 9.45
N TRP A 228 -17.07 -3.45 8.29
CA TRP A 228 -16.32 -4.70 8.16
C TRP A 228 -14.85 -4.50 7.79
N HIS A 229 -14.57 -3.68 6.78
CA HIS A 229 -13.20 -3.41 6.36
C HIS A 229 -12.42 -2.60 7.41
N PRO A 230 -11.09 -2.74 7.43
CA PRO A 230 -10.25 -1.97 8.34
C PRO A 230 -10.36 -0.47 8.04
N ASN A 231 -10.49 0.32 9.09
CA ASN A 231 -10.31 1.77 9.05
C ASN A 231 -8.82 2.13 9.17
N ASP A 232 -8.49 3.42 9.29
CA ASP A 232 -7.08 3.86 9.40
C ASP A 232 -6.32 3.20 10.56
N GLU A 233 -6.99 2.98 11.71
CA GLU A 233 -6.39 2.27 12.85
C GLU A 233 -6.14 0.79 12.53
N GLY A 234 -7.09 0.14 11.86
CA GLY A 234 -6.92 -1.25 11.39
C GLY A 234 -5.79 -1.37 10.39
N MET A 235 -5.72 -0.45 9.41
CA MET A 235 -4.65 -0.40 8.43
C MET A 235 -3.28 -0.19 9.08
N GLN A 236 -3.19 0.72 10.04
CA GLN A 236 -1.96 0.96 10.82
C GLN A 236 -1.49 -0.31 11.53
N ARG A 237 -2.39 -1.01 12.24
CA ARG A 237 -2.05 -2.23 12.98
C ARG A 237 -1.66 -3.40 12.07
N ILE A 238 -2.27 -3.52 10.89
CA ILE A 238 -1.85 -4.50 9.88
C ILE A 238 -0.40 -4.21 9.44
N ALA A 239 -0.09 -2.96 9.11
CA ALA A 239 1.25 -2.55 8.71
C ALA A 239 2.29 -2.81 9.80
N GLU A 240 1.98 -2.49 11.06
CA GLU A 240 2.85 -2.76 12.21
C GLU A 240 3.12 -4.26 12.37
N LYS A 241 2.08 -5.09 12.20
CA LYS A 241 2.23 -6.54 12.30
C LYS A 241 3.12 -7.11 11.19
N ILE A 242 2.99 -6.59 9.96
CA ILE A 242 3.88 -6.96 8.86
C ILE A 242 5.32 -6.52 9.14
N TYR A 243 5.50 -5.29 9.65
CA TYR A 243 6.81 -4.77 10.01
C TYR A 243 7.49 -5.64 11.09
N ASP A 244 6.79 -5.97 12.17
CA ASP A 244 7.33 -6.74 13.29
C ASP A 244 7.90 -8.10 12.87
N VAL A 245 7.24 -8.79 11.92
CA VAL A 245 7.70 -10.11 11.46
C VAL A 245 8.78 -10.02 10.38
N SER A 246 8.89 -8.89 9.69
CA SER A 246 9.80 -8.70 8.55
C SER A 246 11.07 -7.93 8.89
N GLU A 247 11.09 -7.18 9.97
CA GLU A 247 12.19 -6.27 10.32
C GLU A 247 13.55 -6.96 10.31
N ASN A 248 13.66 -8.15 10.90
CA ASN A 248 14.91 -8.88 10.99
C ASN A 248 15.40 -9.47 9.66
N THR A 249 14.47 -9.71 8.70
CA THR A 249 14.81 -10.21 7.36
C THR A 249 15.20 -9.11 6.40
N LEU A 250 14.89 -7.85 6.76
CA LEU A 250 15.15 -6.65 5.98
C LEU A 250 16.30 -5.78 6.54
N LYS A 251 16.81 -6.09 7.74
CA LYS A 251 18.03 -5.49 8.31
C LYS A 251 19.28 -6.09 7.70
#